data_d55cb045f2b248e746c0c246590db72f
#
_entry.id   d55cb045f2b248e746c0c246590db72f
#
_cell.length_a   1.000
_cell.length_b   1.000
_cell.length_c   1.000
_cell.angle_alpha   90.00
_cell.angle_beta   90.00
_cell.angle_gamma   90.00
#
_symmetry.space_group_name_H-M   'P 1'
#
loop_
_entity.id
_entity.type
_entity.pdbx_description
1 polymer ?
#
loop_
_entity_poly.entity_id
_entity_poly.type
_entity_poly.pdbx_seq_one_letter_code
_entity_poly.pdbx_strand_id
1 'polypeptide(L)'
;HNNSILIMSNEDYELLNKLKSIPKVKDHKFIVNMRGELDITNNKDSITSKKTEYPLIRGRDIDRYCEVKYDKIKDYATKEFVNNSFKQRYVIKNRLACQQIVNMNKKTRIGFTLIKENTVLANSCNFIFIKDNDYGIDEYYALAILNSKYCDWYFKIFSSNNHVNNYEIDLLPFPIGNSVQIQEVSSLAKEQVLEYSNLRDNQINKIVTEIIDNFFGVENKINLNSTQIDELANKGLKEKNKILSTKGILNDKQYTLSELDLEIIKSVPQGGNWKNIPDKTIEKSKRLMKIRETGGRTTLYGRIDYTNPSYTITTYFNRPGNGCYIHPTQDRVLTTREGARIQCFPDDYYFYGNQRDILNQIGNAVPPLMGYLIAKKIKENLNVKKSLDLFSGAGGLLYGFKMAGVEHVLANDIDRSACVTLKINNPEVNVLCDDVTNDYTKEIIIDTAIKNNVDIICGGPPCQGFSLAGFRKSDDPRNKLVLDFADIIKSVEPKVFVFENVVGLLSYNKGETFNEIKKMFLTLGYKLHAETLDFSDYGVPQRRRRVIIIGVRNNINIEPSKLFPDKITKNKKISVMETIGDLDININSSNMNSKFISLMKNKISYDHYIDSIKENCENEIGEQLSIF
;
A
#
# COMPACT_ATOMS: atom_id res chain seq x y z
N HIS A 1 -7.76 -15.38 30.02
CA HIS A 1 -9.10 -15.05 29.51
C HIS A 1 -9.21 -13.52 29.34
N ASN A 2 -8.56 -12.97 28.31
CA ASN A 2 -8.76 -11.56 27.95
C ASN A 2 -9.76 -11.53 26.80
N ASN A 3 -10.95 -11.00 27.08
CA ASN A 3 -11.91 -10.56 26.08
C ASN A 3 -11.38 -9.28 25.41
N SER A 4 -10.27 -9.37 24.67
CA SER A 4 -9.88 -8.32 23.75
C SER A 4 -10.81 -8.44 22.55
N ILE A 5 -11.59 -7.42 22.29
CA ILE A 5 -12.37 -7.28 21.07
C ILE A 5 -11.35 -7.10 19.94
N LEU A 6 -11.07 -8.16 19.21
CA LEU A 6 -10.26 -8.12 17.98
C LEU A 6 -11.13 -7.47 16.90
N ILE A 7 -10.81 -6.23 16.57
CA ILE A 7 -11.37 -5.57 15.38
C ILE A 7 -10.61 -6.16 14.19
N MET A 8 -11.18 -7.18 13.58
CA MET A 8 -10.60 -7.89 12.43
C MET A 8 -11.40 -7.56 11.17
N SER A 9 -10.73 -7.59 10.03
CA SER A 9 -11.44 -7.66 8.75
C SER A 9 -12.21 -8.98 8.63
N ASN A 10 -13.22 -9.04 7.76
CA ASN A 10 -13.95 -10.30 7.53
C ASN A 10 -13.01 -11.41 7.00
N GLU A 11 -12.02 -11.04 6.19
CA GLU A 11 -11.00 -11.97 5.66
C GLU A 11 -10.12 -12.53 6.75
N ASP A 12 -9.63 -11.65 7.62
CA ASP A 12 -8.86 -12.09 8.77
C ASP A 12 -9.71 -12.99 9.68
N TYR A 13 -11.01 -12.70 9.80
CA TYR A 13 -11.94 -13.55 10.57
C TYR A 13 -12.15 -14.90 9.89
N GLU A 14 -12.33 -14.95 8.58
CA GLU A 14 -12.45 -16.21 7.83
C GLU A 14 -11.16 -17.02 7.86
N LEU A 15 -10.01 -16.36 7.62
CA LEU A 15 -8.70 -16.99 7.73
C LEU A 15 -8.48 -17.51 9.16
N LEU A 16 -8.86 -16.75 10.17
CA LEU A 16 -8.77 -17.18 11.56
C LEU A 16 -9.60 -18.44 11.81
N ASN A 17 -10.83 -18.48 11.31
CA ASN A 17 -11.70 -19.67 11.46
C ASN A 17 -11.14 -20.87 10.71
N LYS A 18 -10.59 -20.69 9.52
CA LYS A 18 -9.87 -21.73 8.78
C LYS A 18 -8.68 -22.24 9.61
N LEU A 19 -7.81 -21.36 10.04
CA LEU A 19 -6.63 -21.74 10.80
C LEU A 19 -6.98 -22.33 12.18
N LYS A 20 -8.10 -21.93 12.80
CA LYS A 20 -8.57 -22.53 14.06
C LYS A 20 -8.97 -23.98 13.91
N SER A 21 -9.53 -24.41 12.80
CA SER A 21 -9.96 -25.79 12.57
C SER A 21 -8.82 -26.73 12.17
N ILE A 22 -7.65 -26.18 11.73
CA ILE A 22 -6.45 -27.00 11.48
C ILE A 22 -5.90 -27.53 12.80
N PRO A 23 -5.50 -28.83 12.86
CA PRO A 23 -4.77 -29.37 14.00
C PRO A 23 -3.57 -28.50 14.37
N LYS A 24 -3.32 -28.36 15.67
CA LYS A 24 -2.23 -27.55 16.20
C LYS A 24 -0.97 -28.36 16.43
N VAL A 25 0.15 -27.73 16.63
CA VAL A 25 1.42 -28.37 17.00
C VAL A 25 1.21 -29.39 18.14
N LYS A 26 0.49 -28.99 19.19
CA LYS A 26 0.19 -29.87 20.36
C LYS A 26 -0.68 -31.10 20.05
N ASP A 27 -1.46 -31.07 18.97
CA ASP A 27 -2.37 -32.15 18.61
C ASP A 27 -1.65 -33.32 17.94
N HIS A 28 -0.39 -33.09 17.52
CA HIS A 28 0.45 -34.11 16.87
C HIS A 28 1.42 -34.78 17.84
N LYS A 29 1.18 -36.05 18.18
CA LYS A 29 2.02 -36.81 19.13
C LYS A 29 3.48 -37.00 18.71
N PHE A 30 3.78 -36.82 17.42
CA PHE A 30 5.14 -36.90 16.90
C PHE A 30 5.91 -35.58 17.03
N ILE A 31 5.26 -34.48 17.40
CA ILE A 31 5.91 -33.18 17.63
C ILE A 31 6.18 -33.01 19.13
N VAL A 32 7.40 -32.64 19.46
CA VAL A 32 7.81 -32.26 20.81
C VAL A 32 8.20 -30.80 20.83
N ASN A 33 7.55 -30.00 21.65
CA ASN A 33 7.84 -28.59 21.86
C ASN A 33 8.39 -28.37 23.27
N MET A 34 9.58 -27.84 23.38
CA MET A 34 10.28 -27.61 24.66
C MET A 34 11.09 -26.32 24.65
N ARG A 35 11.41 -25.82 25.84
CA ARG A 35 12.40 -24.79 26.06
C ARG A 35 13.81 -25.36 25.99
N GLY A 36 14.80 -24.56 25.62
CA GLY A 36 16.21 -24.92 25.58
C GLY A 36 16.72 -25.57 26.86
N GLU A 37 17.79 -26.33 26.76
CA GLU A 37 18.27 -27.23 27.81
C GLU A 37 18.94 -26.48 28.96
N LEU A 38 19.70 -25.41 28.64
CA LEU A 38 20.60 -24.75 29.56
C LEU A 38 20.06 -23.40 30.02
N ASP A 39 19.76 -23.28 31.31
CA ASP A 39 19.46 -22.00 31.93
C ASP A 39 20.77 -21.27 32.22
N ILE A 40 21.07 -20.22 31.43
CA ILE A 40 22.33 -19.47 31.50
C ILE A 40 22.51 -18.76 32.83
N THR A 41 21.44 -18.45 33.54
CA THR A 41 21.50 -17.74 34.82
C THR A 41 21.84 -18.68 35.95
N ASN A 42 21.23 -19.87 35.96
CA ASN A 42 21.32 -20.83 37.05
C ASN A 42 22.46 -21.85 36.87
N ASN A 43 22.98 -22.03 35.65
CA ASN A 43 24.00 -23.03 35.31
C ASN A 43 25.26 -22.39 34.70
N LYS A 44 25.75 -21.31 35.29
CA LYS A 44 26.95 -20.59 34.78
C LYS A 44 28.18 -21.49 34.71
N ASP A 45 28.35 -22.35 35.68
CA ASP A 45 29.50 -23.28 35.79
C ASP A 45 29.47 -24.37 34.71
N SER A 46 28.31 -24.58 34.06
CA SER A 46 28.13 -25.50 32.92
C SER A 46 28.48 -24.87 31.58
N ILE A 47 28.89 -23.59 31.55
CA ILE A 47 29.27 -22.85 30.35
C ILE A 47 30.77 -22.62 30.34
N THR A 48 31.40 -22.89 29.20
CA THR A 48 32.84 -22.70 29.02
C THR A 48 33.14 -22.03 27.68
N SER A 49 34.21 -21.21 27.66
CA SER A 49 34.76 -20.66 26.40
C SER A 49 35.74 -21.64 25.74
N LYS A 50 36.13 -22.71 26.42
CA LYS A 50 36.94 -23.79 25.83
C LYS A 50 36.06 -24.63 24.90
N LYS A 51 36.49 -24.80 23.66
CA LYS A 51 35.75 -25.55 22.65
C LYS A 51 35.50 -27.00 23.12
N THR A 52 34.20 -27.38 23.18
CA THR A 52 33.75 -28.75 23.43
C THR A 52 32.99 -29.25 22.20
N GLU A 53 32.49 -30.47 22.24
CA GLU A 53 31.61 -31.04 21.20
C GLU A 53 30.18 -30.46 21.24
N TYR A 54 29.84 -29.61 22.24
CA TYR A 54 28.51 -29.07 22.48
C TYR A 54 28.50 -27.52 22.39
N PRO A 55 28.46 -26.95 21.18
CA PRO A 55 28.27 -25.50 21.01
C PRO A 55 26.96 -25.04 21.66
N LEU A 56 26.99 -23.88 22.34
CA LEU A 56 25.85 -23.29 23.02
C LEU A 56 25.23 -22.19 22.16
N ILE A 57 24.03 -22.44 21.66
CA ILE A 57 23.25 -21.50 20.86
C ILE A 57 22.30 -20.69 21.75
N ARG A 58 22.27 -19.39 21.55
CA ARG A 58 21.37 -18.45 22.22
C ARG A 58 20.32 -17.92 21.24
N GLY A 59 19.23 -17.32 21.73
CA GLY A 59 18.18 -16.76 20.89
C GLY A 59 18.70 -15.77 19.83
N ARG A 60 19.73 -14.99 20.14
CA ARG A 60 20.33 -14.03 19.18
C ARG A 60 21.04 -14.70 17.99
N ASP A 61 21.35 -15.97 18.08
CA ASP A 61 22.06 -16.73 17.03
C ASP A 61 21.08 -17.42 16.07
N ILE A 62 19.77 -17.22 16.28
CA ILE A 62 18.66 -17.83 15.52
C ILE A 62 17.99 -16.77 14.67
N ASP A 63 17.80 -17.07 13.40
CA ASP A 63 16.93 -16.30 12.49
C ASP A 63 16.20 -17.26 11.53
N ARG A 64 15.17 -16.77 10.86
CA ARG A 64 14.27 -17.55 9.98
C ARG A 64 15.05 -18.15 8.80
N TYR A 65 15.02 -19.47 8.66
CA TYR A 65 15.76 -20.24 7.64
C TYR A 65 17.28 -20.03 7.63
N CYS A 66 17.86 -19.27 8.53
CA CYS A 66 19.30 -19.04 8.55
C CYS A 66 20.06 -20.26 9.11
N GLU A 67 21.11 -20.67 8.43
CA GLU A 67 22.05 -21.62 9.01
C GLU A 67 22.78 -20.96 10.21
N VAL A 68 22.85 -21.67 11.34
CA VAL A 68 23.62 -21.20 12.50
C VAL A 68 25.10 -21.18 12.14
N LYS A 69 25.75 -20.04 12.37
CA LYS A 69 27.20 -19.87 12.12
C LYS A 69 28.03 -20.48 13.26
N TYR A 70 28.17 -21.79 13.23
CA TYR A 70 28.87 -22.57 14.27
C TYR A 70 30.34 -22.16 14.45
N ASP A 71 30.97 -21.64 13.41
CA ASP A 71 32.34 -21.09 13.42
C ASP A 71 32.47 -19.82 14.28
N LYS A 72 31.37 -19.12 14.52
CA LYS A 72 31.33 -17.88 15.32
C LYS A 72 30.91 -18.10 16.78
N ILE A 73 30.56 -19.32 17.15
CA ILE A 73 30.13 -19.65 18.51
C ILE A 73 31.33 -19.59 19.44
N LYS A 74 31.18 -18.86 20.54
CA LYS A 74 32.23 -18.65 21.55
C LYS A 74 31.97 -19.39 22.85
N ASP A 75 30.74 -19.75 23.13
CA ASP A 75 30.30 -20.43 24.33
C ASP A 75 29.92 -21.89 24.02
N TYR A 76 30.32 -22.78 24.93
CA TYR A 76 30.07 -24.21 24.81
C TYR A 76 29.51 -24.74 26.14
N ALA A 77 28.68 -25.79 26.07
CA ALA A 77 28.26 -26.49 27.28
C ALA A 77 29.31 -27.56 27.70
N THR A 78 29.38 -27.84 28.99
CA THR A 78 30.22 -28.93 29.51
C THR A 78 29.59 -30.28 29.20
N LYS A 79 30.41 -31.30 28.98
CA LYS A 79 29.97 -32.69 28.74
C LYS A 79 29.18 -33.24 29.95
N GLU A 80 29.58 -32.86 31.15
CA GLU A 80 28.92 -33.24 32.40
C GLU A 80 27.48 -32.73 32.43
N PHE A 81 27.24 -31.47 32.04
CA PHE A 81 25.89 -30.90 31.94
C PHE A 81 25.00 -31.72 30.98
N VAL A 82 25.53 -32.00 29.78
CA VAL A 82 24.75 -32.73 28.77
C VAL A 82 24.41 -34.13 29.24
N ASN A 83 25.38 -34.85 29.82
CA ASN A 83 25.15 -36.21 30.30
C ASN A 83 24.12 -36.30 31.44
N ASN A 84 24.04 -35.27 32.28
CA ASN A 84 23.11 -35.19 33.41
C ASN A 84 21.73 -34.59 32.99
N SER A 85 21.60 -34.06 31.78
CA SER A 85 20.37 -33.43 31.30
C SER A 85 19.34 -34.50 30.89
N PHE A 86 18.12 -34.40 31.43
CA PHE A 86 17.00 -35.26 30.97
C PHE A 86 16.63 -34.99 29.50
N LYS A 87 17.10 -33.90 28.91
CA LYS A 87 16.91 -33.54 27.49
C LYS A 87 18.05 -34.03 26.59
N GLN A 88 19.05 -34.77 27.12
CA GLN A 88 20.20 -35.26 26.35
C GLN A 88 19.78 -35.94 25.04
N ARG A 89 18.71 -36.74 25.08
CA ARG A 89 18.17 -37.44 23.89
C ARG A 89 17.76 -36.53 22.73
N TYR A 90 17.54 -35.23 22.99
CA TYR A 90 17.25 -34.21 21.95
C TYR A 90 18.50 -33.49 21.51
N VAL A 91 19.48 -33.31 22.41
CA VAL A 91 20.77 -32.64 22.08
C VAL A 91 21.50 -33.39 20.97
N ILE A 92 21.47 -34.71 20.98
CA ILE A 92 22.16 -35.59 20.02
C ILE A 92 21.41 -35.77 18.69
N LYS A 93 20.37 -34.97 18.43
CA LYS A 93 19.55 -35.06 17.22
C LYS A 93 19.35 -33.68 16.60
N ASN A 94 19.09 -33.69 15.27
CA ASN A 94 18.62 -32.49 14.59
C ASN A 94 17.27 -32.04 15.13
N ARG A 95 17.03 -30.75 15.21
CA ARG A 95 15.77 -30.17 15.65
C ARG A 95 15.64 -28.73 15.17
N LEU A 96 14.46 -28.17 15.32
CA LEU A 96 14.19 -26.76 14.99
C LEU A 96 14.28 -25.92 16.25
N ALA A 97 14.76 -24.69 16.14
CA ALA A 97 14.72 -23.73 17.24
C ALA A 97 14.22 -22.37 16.79
N CYS A 98 13.56 -21.65 17.71
CA CYS A 98 13.19 -20.24 17.56
C CYS A 98 13.62 -19.44 18.76
N GLN A 99 13.71 -18.12 18.58
CA GLN A 99 14.00 -17.18 19.67
C GLN A 99 12.83 -17.13 20.65
N GLN A 100 13.12 -17.01 21.94
CA GLN A 100 12.11 -16.77 22.97
C GLN A 100 11.71 -15.28 23.04
N ILE A 101 12.60 -14.36 22.70
CA ILE A 101 12.34 -12.92 22.72
C ILE A 101 12.45 -12.39 21.29
N VAL A 102 11.38 -11.76 20.81
CA VAL A 102 11.29 -11.23 19.46
C VAL A 102 10.94 -9.74 19.47
N ASN A 103 11.37 -9.01 18.46
CA ASN A 103 11.01 -7.61 18.30
C ASN A 103 9.58 -7.49 17.73
N MET A 104 8.71 -6.82 18.46
CA MET A 104 7.29 -6.60 18.06
C MET A 104 7.13 -5.86 16.73
N ASN A 105 8.14 -5.07 16.33
CA ASN A 105 8.10 -4.27 15.10
C ASN A 105 8.69 -4.99 13.87
N LYS A 106 9.17 -6.23 14.02
CA LYS A 106 9.64 -7.01 12.87
C LYS A 106 8.48 -7.39 11.95
N LYS A 107 8.71 -7.37 10.64
CA LYS A 107 7.75 -7.83 9.62
C LYS A 107 7.36 -9.28 9.87
N THR A 108 8.31 -10.14 10.22
CA THR A 108 8.08 -11.53 10.64
C THR A 108 8.48 -11.65 12.12
N ARG A 109 7.53 -12.07 12.97
CA ARG A 109 7.75 -12.12 14.43
C ARG A 109 8.28 -13.48 14.89
N ILE A 110 7.86 -14.57 14.25
CA ILE A 110 8.30 -15.91 14.59
C ILE A 110 9.18 -16.47 13.46
N GLY A 111 10.33 -17.03 13.82
CA GLY A 111 11.26 -17.62 12.85
C GLY A 111 11.99 -18.81 13.45
N PHE A 112 11.93 -19.94 12.72
CA PHE A 112 12.61 -21.18 13.08
C PHE A 112 13.81 -21.42 12.18
N THR A 113 14.84 -22.02 12.75
CA THR A 113 16.00 -22.54 12.03
C THR A 113 16.31 -23.99 12.41
N LEU A 114 17.05 -24.67 11.53
CA LEU A 114 17.53 -26.03 11.78
C LEU A 114 18.75 -25.98 12.70
N ILE A 115 18.72 -26.76 13.76
CA ILE A 115 19.82 -26.97 14.72
C ILE A 115 20.41 -28.37 14.51
N LYS A 116 21.71 -28.42 14.27
CA LYS A 116 22.43 -29.69 14.10
C LYS A 116 22.53 -30.47 15.40
N GLU A 117 22.71 -31.76 15.29
CA GLU A 117 23.01 -32.65 16.43
C GLU A 117 24.19 -32.14 17.26
N ASN A 118 24.28 -32.61 18.49
CA ASN A 118 25.29 -32.25 19.48
C ASN A 118 25.35 -30.75 19.80
N THR A 119 24.23 -30.06 19.67
CA THR A 119 24.13 -28.61 19.97
C THR A 119 23.25 -28.40 21.20
N VAL A 120 23.68 -27.58 22.15
CA VAL A 120 22.90 -27.19 23.33
C VAL A 120 22.21 -25.86 23.08
N LEU A 121 20.95 -25.74 23.47
CA LEU A 121 20.17 -24.52 23.37
C LEU A 121 20.04 -23.85 24.75
N ALA A 122 20.29 -22.56 24.78
CA ALA A 122 20.06 -21.76 25.98
C ALA A 122 18.55 -21.59 26.26
N ASN A 123 18.22 -21.23 27.49
CA ASN A 123 16.84 -20.93 27.90
C ASN A 123 16.21 -19.72 27.19
N SER A 124 16.97 -18.98 26.37
CA SER A 124 16.49 -17.94 25.46
C SER A 124 15.97 -18.49 24.11
N CYS A 125 15.93 -19.81 23.94
CA CYS A 125 15.41 -20.52 22.79
C CYS A 125 14.27 -21.45 23.18
N ASN A 126 13.33 -21.68 22.25
CA ASN A 126 12.42 -22.81 22.27
C ASN A 126 12.81 -23.76 21.12
N PHE A 127 12.51 -25.06 21.25
CA PHE A 127 12.80 -26.02 20.20
C PHE A 127 11.63 -26.95 19.90
N ILE A 128 11.56 -27.38 18.63
CA ILE A 128 10.68 -28.42 18.11
C ILE A 128 11.52 -29.61 17.67
N PHE A 129 11.15 -30.80 18.11
CA PHE A 129 11.74 -32.05 17.66
C PHE A 129 10.65 -32.91 17.00
N ILE A 130 10.95 -33.45 15.82
CA ILE A 130 10.05 -34.33 15.07
C ILE A 130 10.47 -35.75 15.30
N LYS A 131 9.56 -36.58 15.86
CA LYS A 131 9.74 -38.02 16.01
C LYS A 131 9.39 -38.75 14.72
N ASP A 132 9.84 -39.97 14.59
CA ASP A 132 9.39 -40.85 13.50
C ASP A 132 7.86 -40.91 13.48
N ASN A 133 7.28 -40.84 12.30
CA ASN A 133 5.84 -40.77 12.10
C ASN A 133 5.40 -41.41 10.78
N ASP A 134 4.15 -41.86 10.73
CA ASP A 134 3.57 -42.56 9.56
C ASP A 134 3.26 -41.62 8.37
N TYR A 135 3.37 -40.29 8.56
CA TYR A 135 3.09 -39.29 7.52
C TYR A 135 4.30 -38.98 6.66
N GLY A 136 5.52 -39.40 7.05
CA GLY A 136 6.77 -39.08 6.40
C GLY A 136 7.21 -37.61 6.59
N ILE A 137 6.72 -36.97 7.67
CA ILE A 137 7.07 -35.62 8.03
C ILE A 137 8.45 -35.59 8.66
N ASP A 138 9.34 -34.80 8.06
CA ASP A 138 10.69 -34.53 8.54
C ASP A 138 10.81 -33.11 9.16
N GLU A 139 12.01 -32.78 9.64
CA GLU A 139 12.31 -31.45 10.18
C GLU A 139 12.20 -30.33 9.14
N TYR A 140 12.43 -30.60 7.86
CA TYR A 140 12.34 -29.59 6.80
C TYR A 140 10.89 -29.24 6.47
N TYR A 141 9.99 -30.23 6.42
CA TYR A 141 8.56 -29.97 6.32
C TYR A 141 8.07 -29.12 7.49
N ALA A 142 8.43 -29.53 8.72
CA ALA A 142 8.04 -28.80 9.92
C ALA A 142 8.61 -27.37 9.93
N LEU A 143 9.86 -27.18 9.46
CA LEU A 143 10.49 -25.88 9.31
C LEU A 143 9.72 -24.98 8.35
N ALA A 144 9.28 -25.52 7.20
CA ALA A 144 8.49 -24.78 6.22
C ALA A 144 7.12 -24.34 6.78
N ILE A 145 6.39 -25.26 7.40
CA ILE A 145 5.07 -24.95 8.00
C ILE A 145 5.20 -23.88 9.08
N LEU A 146 6.13 -24.04 10.02
CA LEU A 146 6.33 -23.12 11.13
C LEU A 146 6.87 -21.75 10.70
N ASN A 147 7.58 -21.67 9.58
CA ASN A 147 8.04 -20.44 8.96
C ASN A 147 7.04 -19.86 7.96
N SER A 148 5.91 -20.50 7.70
CA SER A 148 4.92 -19.98 6.76
C SER A 148 4.32 -18.66 7.21
N LYS A 149 3.87 -17.86 6.23
CA LYS A 149 3.14 -16.61 6.50
C LYS A 149 1.91 -16.82 7.41
N TYR A 150 1.31 -18.01 7.38
CA TYR A 150 0.12 -18.36 8.16
C TYR A 150 0.43 -18.57 9.65
N CYS A 151 1.54 -19.23 9.97
CA CYS A 151 1.98 -19.38 11.36
C CYS A 151 2.40 -18.04 11.97
N ASP A 152 3.13 -17.20 11.22
CA ASP A 152 3.52 -15.85 11.68
C ASP A 152 2.29 -14.94 11.87
N TRP A 153 1.33 -14.98 10.94
CA TRP A 153 0.09 -14.21 11.03
C TRP A 153 -0.76 -14.67 12.23
N TYR A 154 -0.93 -15.98 12.40
CA TYR A 154 -1.68 -16.56 13.52
C TYR A 154 -1.04 -16.22 14.87
N PHE A 155 0.29 -16.31 14.94
CA PHE A 155 1.04 -15.91 16.14
C PHE A 155 0.83 -14.43 16.49
N LYS A 156 0.87 -13.54 15.52
CA LYS A 156 0.66 -12.09 15.72
C LYS A 156 -0.71 -11.73 16.28
N ILE A 157 -1.73 -12.50 15.95
CA ILE A 157 -3.09 -12.29 16.47
C ILE A 157 -3.20 -12.65 17.95
N PHE A 158 -2.54 -13.72 18.39
CA PHE A 158 -2.71 -14.24 19.74
C PHE A 158 -1.60 -13.80 20.71
N SER A 159 -0.47 -13.35 20.20
CA SER A 159 0.67 -12.90 21.01
C SER A 159 0.73 -11.39 21.09
N SER A 160 0.46 -10.85 22.28
CA SER A 160 0.47 -9.40 22.55
C SER A 160 1.78 -8.89 23.16
N ASN A 161 2.75 -9.77 23.42
CA ASN A 161 4.02 -9.43 24.04
C ASN A 161 5.23 -9.82 23.17
N ASN A 162 6.42 -9.48 23.61
CA ASN A 162 7.68 -9.79 22.91
C ASN A 162 8.26 -11.18 23.24
N HIS A 163 7.55 -11.99 24.01
CA HIS A 163 7.97 -13.36 24.34
C HIS A 163 7.24 -14.37 23.47
N VAL A 164 7.97 -15.38 22.98
CA VAL A 164 7.44 -16.57 22.31
C VAL A 164 7.46 -17.71 23.32
N ASN A 165 6.31 -18.00 23.90
CA ASN A 165 6.17 -19.05 24.91
C ASN A 165 5.82 -20.40 24.25
N ASN A 166 6.18 -21.51 24.90
CA ASN A 166 5.88 -22.84 24.38
C ASN A 166 4.38 -23.07 24.14
N TYR A 167 3.52 -22.56 25.03
CA TYR A 167 2.07 -22.69 24.83
C TYR A 167 1.55 -21.94 23.60
N GLU A 168 2.21 -20.85 23.17
CA GLU A 168 1.87 -20.12 21.94
C GLU A 168 2.32 -20.91 20.70
N ILE A 169 3.49 -21.56 20.77
CA ILE A 169 3.96 -22.49 19.72
C ILE A 169 3.02 -23.69 19.62
N ASP A 170 2.57 -24.25 20.74
CA ASP A 170 1.64 -25.37 20.80
C ASP A 170 0.29 -25.07 20.10
N LEU A 171 -0.08 -23.80 20.02
CA LEU A 171 -1.32 -23.34 19.38
C LEU A 171 -1.16 -23.00 17.89
N LEU A 172 0.06 -23.02 17.33
CA LEU A 172 0.27 -22.76 15.91
C LEU A 172 -0.41 -23.83 15.05
N PRO A 173 -1.08 -23.44 13.95
CA PRO A 173 -1.67 -24.40 13.02
C PRO A 173 -0.57 -25.22 12.34
N PHE A 174 -0.74 -26.51 12.30
CA PHE A 174 0.20 -27.44 11.68
C PHE A 174 -0.55 -28.41 10.75
N PRO A 175 -0.86 -27.97 9.51
CA PRO A 175 -1.52 -28.82 8.52
C PRO A 175 -0.58 -29.92 8.02
N ILE A 176 -1.14 -31.06 7.64
CA ILE A 176 -0.43 -32.17 7.01
C ILE A 176 -0.90 -32.28 5.56
N GLY A 177 0.02 -32.14 4.61
CA GLY A 177 -0.22 -32.33 3.19
C GLY A 177 -0.26 -33.81 2.78
N ASN A 178 -0.57 -34.09 1.52
CA ASN A 178 -0.37 -35.42 0.97
C ASN A 178 1.13 -35.73 0.77
N SER A 179 1.47 -36.99 0.47
CA SER A 179 2.85 -37.44 0.39
C SER A 179 3.71 -36.65 -0.65
N VAL A 180 3.10 -36.23 -1.74
CA VAL A 180 3.79 -35.41 -2.79
C VAL A 180 4.08 -34.02 -2.24
N GLN A 181 3.10 -33.37 -1.64
CA GLN A 181 3.25 -32.04 -1.05
C GLN A 181 4.27 -32.03 0.09
N ILE A 182 4.28 -33.09 0.94
CA ILE A 182 5.27 -33.23 2.03
C ILE A 182 6.69 -33.29 1.44
N GLN A 183 6.93 -34.11 0.42
CA GLN A 183 8.24 -34.25 -0.21
C GLN A 183 8.69 -32.96 -0.88
N GLU A 184 7.81 -32.30 -1.62
CA GLU A 184 8.09 -31.04 -2.31
C GLU A 184 8.44 -29.91 -1.34
N VAL A 185 7.61 -29.72 -0.29
CA VAL A 185 7.84 -28.72 0.75
C VAL A 185 9.15 -29.00 1.50
N SER A 186 9.43 -30.25 1.85
CA SER A 186 10.70 -30.64 2.51
C SER A 186 11.91 -30.33 1.64
N SER A 187 11.84 -30.64 0.34
CA SER A 187 12.93 -30.35 -0.61
C SER A 187 13.20 -28.85 -0.73
N LEU A 188 12.16 -28.05 -0.95
CA LEU A 188 12.26 -26.59 -1.03
C LEU A 188 12.79 -25.97 0.28
N ALA A 189 12.35 -26.45 1.44
CA ALA A 189 12.84 -25.98 2.73
C ALA A 189 14.31 -26.33 2.96
N LYS A 190 14.75 -27.52 2.52
CA LYS A 190 16.17 -27.92 2.58
C LYS A 190 17.07 -26.99 1.76
N GLU A 191 16.66 -26.68 0.55
CA GLU A 191 17.36 -25.70 -0.30
C GLU A 191 17.33 -24.29 0.30
N GLN A 192 16.21 -23.92 0.95
CA GLN A 192 16.04 -22.60 1.59
C GLN A 192 16.99 -22.39 2.77
N VAL A 193 17.34 -23.47 3.49
CA VAL A 193 18.34 -23.42 4.57
C VAL A 193 19.76 -23.25 4.01
N LEU A 194 20.07 -23.85 2.84
CA LEU A 194 21.38 -23.72 2.21
C LEU A 194 21.59 -22.33 1.63
N GLU A 195 20.59 -21.81 0.94
CA GLU A 195 20.63 -20.51 0.32
C GLU A 195 19.23 -19.86 0.34
N TYR A 196 19.08 -18.79 1.09
CA TYR A 196 17.77 -18.11 1.22
C TYR A 196 17.38 -17.45 -0.11
N SER A 197 16.15 -17.73 -0.56
CA SER A 197 15.53 -17.12 -1.74
C SER A 197 14.09 -16.74 -1.46
N ASN A 198 13.71 -15.48 -1.75
CA ASN A 198 12.33 -15.02 -1.65
C ASN A 198 11.39 -15.80 -2.60
N LEU A 199 11.89 -16.17 -3.79
CA LEU A 199 11.12 -16.97 -4.75
C LEU A 199 10.73 -18.31 -4.15
N ARG A 200 11.69 -18.99 -3.54
CA ARG A 200 11.49 -20.29 -2.89
C ARG A 200 10.58 -20.20 -1.67
N ASP A 201 10.69 -19.10 -0.88
CA ASP A 201 9.76 -18.84 0.23
C ASP A 201 8.32 -18.66 -0.26
N ASN A 202 8.12 -17.99 -1.40
CA ASN A 202 6.81 -17.86 -2.04
C ASN A 202 6.27 -19.20 -2.55
N GLN A 203 7.12 -20.04 -3.15
CA GLN A 203 6.73 -21.39 -3.58
C GLN A 203 6.28 -22.24 -2.40
N ILE A 204 7.03 -22.25 -1.29
CA ILE A 204 6.65 -22.94 -0.06
C ILE A 204 5.29 -22.41 0.43
N ASN A 205 5.12 -21.09 0.53
CA ASN A 205 3.85 -20.51 0.99
C ASN A 205 2.68 -20.83 0.06
N LYS A 206 2.92 -20.99 -1.25
CA LYS A 206 1.89 -21.41 -2.22
C LYS A 206 1.42 -22.82 -1.90
N ILE A 207 2.34 -23.78 -1.75
CA ILE A 207 2.00 -25.17 -1.43
C ILE A 207 1.32 -25.28 -0.05
N VAL A 208 1.82 -24.54 0.95
CA VAL A 208 1.18 -24.49 2.29
C VAL A 208 -0.24 -23.92 2.18
N THR A 209 -0.45 -22.97 1.30
CA THR A 209 -1.78 -22.43 0.98
C THR A 209 -2.70 -23.53 0.45
N GLU A 210 -2.24 -24.31 -0.53
CA GLU A 210 -2.99 -25.43 -1.10
C GLU A 210 -3.30 -26.50 -0.06
N ILE A 211 -2.34 -26.82 0.82
CA ILE A 211 -2.56 -27.77 1.92
C ILE A 211 -3.65 -27.28 2.88
N ILE A 212 -3.61 -25.99 3.26
CA ILE A 212 -4.62 -25.38 4.12
C ILE A 212 -6.00 -25.42 3.45
N ASP A 213 -6.07 -25.23 2.13
CA ASP A 213 -7.33 -25.21 1.40
C ASP A 213 -7.90 -26.58 1.11
N ASN A 214 -7.05 -27.59 0.91
CA ASN A 214 -7.50 -28.97 0.80
C ASN A 214 -8.22 -29.46 2.07
N PHE A 215 -7.90 -28.88 3.22
CA PHE A 215 -8.67 -29.10 4.45
C PHE A 215 -10.10 -28.55 4.38
N PHE A 216 -10.39 -27.59 3.48
CA PHE A 216 -11.67 -26.86 3.43
C PHE A 216 -12.44 -26.97 2.11
N GLY A 217 -11.98 -27.75 1.12
CA GLY A 217 -12.64 -27.93 -0.18
C GLY A 217 -12.42 -26.75 -1.13
N VAL A 218 -11.73 -26.98 -2.22
CA VAL A 218 -10.94 -26.01 -3.03
C VAL A 218 -11.73 -25.22 -4.09
N GLU A 219 -13.01 -25.17 -4.12
CA GLU A 219 -13.66 -24.45 -5.25
C GLU A 219 -13.71 -22.92 -5.18
N ASN A 220 -13.20 -22.29 -4.09
CA ASN A 220 -13.55 -20.88 -3.80
C ASN A 220 -12.43 -19.83 -3.79
N LYS A 221 -11.18 -20.10 -4.18
CA LYS A 221 -10.08 -19.18 -3.86
C LYS A 221 -9.80 -18.02 -4.81
N ILE A 222 -9.96 -18.21 -6.10
CA ILE A 222 -9.81 -17.11 -7.09
C ILE A 222 -10.98 -16.15 -6.96
N ASN A 223 -12.15 -16.67 -6.59
CA ASN A 223 -13.35 -15.88 -6.36
C ASN A 223 -13.41 -15.17 -5.00
N LEU A 224 -12.70 -15.62 -3.97
CA LEU A 224 -12.80 -15.04 -2.61
C LEU A 224 -12.33 -13.59 -2.55
N ASN A 225 -11.24 -13.24 -3.21
CA ASN A 225 -10.74 -11.86 -3.20
C ASN A 225 -11.71 -10.93 -3.97
N SER A 226 -12.16 -11.32 -5.16
CA SER A 226 -13.16 -10.55 -5.92
C SER A 226 -14.54 -10.60 -5.23
N THR A 227 -14.98 -11.74 -4.71
CA THR A 227 -16.27 -11.90 -4.03
C THR A 227 -16.36 -11.06 -2.76
N GLN A 228 -15.29 -10.96 -1.98
CA GLN A 228 -15.25 -10.14 -0.77
C GLN A 228 -15.24 -8.65 -1.09
N ILE A 229 -14.47 -8.23 -2.10
CA ILE A 229 -14.53 -6.84 -2.59
C ILE A 229 -15.94 -6.52 -3.09
N ASP A 230 -16.58 -7.44 -3.83
CA ASP A 230 -17.95 -7.28 -4.33
C ASP A 230 -18.98 -7.22 -3.19
N GLU A 231 -18.86 -8.04 -2.16
CA GLU A 231 -19.75 -7.99 -0.99
C GLU A 231 -19.63 -6.66 -0.23
N LEU A 232 -18.41 -6.18 -0.01
CA LEU A 232 -18.19 -4.89 0.65
C LEU A 232 -18.63 -3.74 -0.25
N ALA A 233 -18.40 -3.82 -1.55
CA ALA A 233 -18.88 -2.86 -2.52
C ALA A 233 -20.41 -2.78 -2.52
N ASN A 234 -21.09 -3.93 -2.46
CA ASN A 234 -22.54 -3.98 -2.34
C ASN A 234 -23.08 -3.34 -1.05
N LYS A 235 -22.38 -3.51 0.08
CA LYS A 235 -22.71 -2.80 1.34
C LYS A 235 -22.51 -1.29 1.19
N GLY A 236 -21.37 -0.88 0.65
CA GLY A 236 -21.07 0.53 0.38
C GLY A 236 -22.04 1.16 -0.61
N LEU A 237 -22.47 0.43 -1.63
CA LEU A 237 -23.47 0.88 -2.61
C LEU A 237 -24.84 1.11 -1.95
N LYS A 238 -25.25 0.23 -1.03
CA LYS A 238 -26.48 0.42 -0.24
C LYS A 238 -26.40 1.69 0.61
N GLU A 239 -25.25 1.94 1.24
CA GLU A 239 -25.01 3.16 2.03
C GLU A 239 -25.02 4.42 1.15
N LYS A 240 -24.29 4.39 0.02
CA LYS A 240 -24.31 5.44 -1.00
C LYS A 240 -25.75 5.79 -1.41
N ASN A 241 -26.54 4.79 -1.79
CA ASN A 241 -27.92 4.98 -2.25
C ASN A 241 -28.84 5.52 -1.14
N LYS A 242 -28.63 5.08 0.11
CA LYS A 242 -29.36 5.61 1.27
C LYS A 242 -29.10 7.10 1.47
N ILE A 243 -27.84 7.54 1.41
CA ILE A 243 -27.47 8.95 1.55
C ILE A 243 -28.09 9.78 0.41
N LEU A 244 -27.95 9.31 -0.83
CA LEU A 244 -28.50 10.00 -2.01
C LEU A 244 -30.02 10.10 -1.97
N SER A 245 -30.74 9.08 -1.48
CA SER A 245 -32.21 9.11 -1.36
C SER A 245 -32.71 10.17 -0.39
N THR A 246 -31.90 10.55 0.60
CA THR A 246 -32.19 11.65 1.54
C THR A 246 -31.67 13.01 1.06
N LYS A 247 -31.18 13.11 -0.17
CA LYS A 247 -30.49 14.28 -0.73
C LYS A 247 -29.26 14.70 0.08
N GLY A 248 -28.65 13.77 0.82
CA GLY A 248 -27.42 13.98 1.57
C GLY A 248 -26.20 14.08 0.65
N ILE A 249 -25.17 14.76 1.14
CA ILE A 249 -23.87 14.88 0.47
C ILE A 249 -22.99 13.69 0.86
N LEU A 250 -22.48 12.97 -0.13
CA LEU A 250 -21.61 11.81 0.11
C LEU A 250 -20.27 12.22 0.69
N ASN A 251 -19.82 11.52 1.72
CA ASN A 251 -18.52 11.74 2.39
C ASN A 251 -18.30 13.20 2.85
N ASP A 252 -19.35 13.95 3.16
CA ASP A 252 -19.20 15.32 3.66
C ASP A 252 -19.01 15.32 5.18
N LYS A 253 -17.79 15.01 5.60
CA LYS A 253 -17.43 14.94 7.02
C LYS A 253 -16.55 16.11 7.41
N GLN A 254 -16.98 16.85 8.42
CA GLN A 254 -16.18 17.84 9.12
C GLN A 254 -15.29 17.18 10.18
N TYR A 255 -14.18 17.84 10.51
CA TYR A 255 -13.21 17.35 11.47
C TYR A 255 -13.27 18.14 12.76
N THR A 256 -13.25 17.44 13.88
CA THR A 256 -13.13 18.07 15.20
C THR A 256 -11.71 18.58 15.39
N LEU A 257 -11.59 19.85 15.73
CA LEU A 257 -10.32 20.52 15.99
C LEU A 257 -10.15 20.77 17.49
N SER A 258 -8.93 20.84 17.96
CA SER A 258 -8.62 21.25 19.33
C SER A 258 -8.94 22.75 19.52
N GLU A 259 -9.15 23.18 20.76
CA GLU A 259 -9.35 24.60 21.09
C GLU A 259 -8.18 25.46 20.58
N LEU A 260 -6.95 24.97 20.70
CA LEU A 260 -5.77 25.66 20.19
C LEU A 260 -5.79 25.76 18.66
N ASP A 261 -6.18 24.67 17.95
CA ASP A 261 -6.30 24.73 16.48
C ASP A 261 -7.38 25.73 16.05
N LEU A 262 -8.49 25.81 16.77
CA LEU A 262 -9.55 26.80 16.51
C LEU A 262 -9.06 28.23 16.76
N GLU A 263 -8.31 28.49 17.85
CA GLU A 263 -7.70 29.79 18.12
C GLU A 263 -6.73 30.20 16.99
N ILE A 264 -5.91 29.24 16.54
CA ILE A 264 -4.98 29.45 15.43
C ILE A 264 -5.75 29.78 14.15
N ILE A 265 -6.73 28.97 13.79
CA ILE A 265 -7.51 29.15 12.54
C ILE A 265 -8.18 30.53 12.51
N LYS A 266 -8.82 30.94 13.61
CA LYS A 266 -9.49 32.26 13.71
C LYS A 266 -8.53 33.44 13.47
N SER A 267 -7.25 33.28 13.78
CA SER A 267 -6.25 34.33 13.61
C SER A 267 -5.71 34.45 12.19
N VAL A 268 -5.94 33.46 11.34
CA VAL A 268 -5.39 33.42 9.97
C VAL A 268 -6.44 33.94 8.98
N PRO A 269 -6.21 35.09 8.30
CA PRO A 269 -7.12 35.62 7.30
C PRO A 269 -7.09 34.78 6.01
N GLN A 270 -8.07 35.03 5.11
CA GLN A 270 -8.09 34.41 3.78
C GLN A 270 -6.77 34.69 3.02
N GLY A 271 -6.18 33.64 2.44
CA GLY A 271 -4.86 33.73 1.81
C GLY A 271 -3.68 33.80 2.79
N GLY A 272 -3.95 33.94 4.09
CA GLY A 272 -2.94 33.99 5.16
C GLY A 272 -2.37 32.62 5.52
N ASN A 273 -1.40 32.61 6.43
CA ASN A 273 -0.71 31.40 6.88
C ASN A 273 -0.15 31.59 8.31
N TRP A 274 0.71 30.67 8.77
CA TRP A 274 1.30 30.67 10.11
C TRP A 274 1.94 32.01 10.53
N LYS A 275 2.37 32.86 9.59
CA LYS A 275 2.93 34.20 9.87
C LYS A 275 1.89 35.19 10.42
N ASN A 276 0.61 34.93 10.22
CA ASN A 276 -0.48 35.75 10.73
C ASN A 276 -0.90 35.39 12.16
N ILE A 277 -0.35 34.31 12.72
CA ILE A 277 -0.71 33.84 14.05
C ILE A 277 -0.04 34.75 15.09
N PRO A 278 -0.80 35.29 16.07
CA PRO A 278 -0.26 36.17 17.12
C PRO A 278 0.80 35.44 17.99
N ASP A 279 1.82 36.15 18.45
CA ASP A 279 2.88 35.59 19.29
C ASP A 279 2.36 34.87 20.52
N LYS A 280 1.36 35.43 21.20
CA LYS A 280 0.70 34.81 22.37
C LYS A 280 0.12 33.42 22.04
N THR A 281 -0.36 33.21 20.83
CA THR A 281 -0.89 31.90 20.38
C THR A 281 0.24 30.98 19.96
N ILE A 282 1.30 31.52 19.32
CA ILE A 282 2.50 30.76 18.93
C ILE A 282 3.16 30.12 20.14
N GLU A 283 3.29 30.86 21.25
CA GLU A 283 3.89 30.43 22.51
C GLU A 283 3.18 29.20 23.14
N LYS A 284 1.90 29.01 22.84
CA LYS A 284 1.14 27.84 23.29
C LYS A 284 1.51 26.54 22.55
N SER A 285 2.27 26.60 21.47
CA SER A 285 2.60 25.45 20.62
C SER A 285 4.10 25.32 20.35
N LYS A 286 4.71 24.27 20.91
CA LYS A 286 6.11 23.93 20.60
C LYS A 286 6.40 23.82 19.10
N ARG A 287 5.42 23.33 18.33
CA ARG A 287 5.53 23.22 16.88
C ARG A 287 5.57 24.59 16.22
N LEU A 288 4.69 25.51 16.58
CA LEU A 288 4.66 26.87 16.05
C LEU A 288 5.90 27.67 16.43
N MET A 289 6.38 27.56 17.68
CA MET A 289 7.62 28.16 18.12
C MET A 289 8.79 27.70 17.23
N LYS A 290 8.92 26.38 16.99
CA LYS A 290 9.93 25.83 16.09
C LYS A 290 9.79 26.32 14.65
N ILE A 291 8.56 26.43 14.12
CA ILE A 291 8.29 26.95 12.77
C ILE A 291 8.74 28.41 12.69
N ARG A 292 8.50 29.21 13.71
CA ARG A 292 8.94 30.62 13.79
C ARG A 292 10.45 30.76 13.79
N GLU A 293 11.15 29.93 14.58
CA GLU A 293 12.61 29.92 14.68
C GLU A 293 13.29 29.49 13.38
N THR A 294 12.81 28.42 12.75
CA THR A 294 13.48 27.79 11.61
C THR A 294 13.00 28.30 10.25
N GLY A 295 11.93 29.10 10.21
CA GLY A 295 11.32 29.56 8.96
C GLY A 295 10.54 28.44 8.27
N GLY A 296 9.29 28.18 8.67
CA GLY A 296 8.45 27.17 8.05
C GLY A 296 7.97 27.55 6.64
N ARG A 297 7.52 26.54 5.88
CA ARG A 297 6.88 26.74 4.58
C ARG A 297 5.65 27.63 4.75
N THR A 298 5.43 28.58 3.83
CA THR A 298 4.29 29.51 3.85
C THR A 298 2.93 28.84 3.63
N THR A 299 2.90 27.56 3.32
CA THR A 299 1.66 26.77 3.23
C THR A 299 1.14 26.26 4.58
N LEU A 300 2.00 26.19 5.62
CA LEU A 300 1.59 25.68 6.93
C LEU A 300 0.58 26.61 7.59
N TYR A 301 -0.46 26.02 8.19
CA TYR A 301 -1.59 26.75 8.76
C TYR A 301 -2.21 27.74 7.78
N GLY A 302 -2.19 27.40 6.47
CA GLY A 302 -2.71 28.27 5.43
C GLY A 302 -4.24 28.23 5.37
N ARG A 303 -4.87 29.42 5.30
CA ARG A 303 -6.26 29.58 4.90
C ARG A 303 -6.32 29.79 3.40
N ILE A 304 -7.13 28.99 2.73
CA ILE A 304 -7.28 29.02 1.28
C ILE A 304 -7.83 30.38 0.84
N ASP A 305 -7.36 30.84 -0.32
CA ASP A 305 -7.90 31.99 -1.01
C ASP A 305 -8.93 31.52 -2.04
N TYR A 306 -10.14 32.05 -1.97
CA TYR A 306 -11.21 31.70 -2.89
C TYR A 306 -10.93 32.05 -4.35
N THR A 307 -10.14 33.06 -4.61
CA THR A 307 -9.88 33.58 -5.97
C THR A 307 -8.81 32.78 -6.74
N ASN A 308 -8.11 31.90 -6.04
CA ASN A 308 -7.02 31.11 -6.57
C ASN A 308 -7.35 29.61 -6.60
N PRO A 309 -6.66 28.79 -7.43
CA PRO A 309 -6.67 27.34 -7.26
C PRO A 309 -6.05 26.94 -5.91
N SER A 310 -6.53 25.87 -5.34
CA SER A 310 -6.01 25.32 -4.10
C SER A 310 -4.54 24.89 -4.22
N TYR A 311 -3.85 24.79 -3.10
CA TYR A 311 -2.62 24.01 -3.01
C TYR A 311 -2.89 22.52 -3.14
N THR A 312 -1.84 21.73 -3.37
CA THR A 312 -1.96 20.27 -3.50
C THR A 312 -2.67 19.65 -2.29
N ILE A 313 -3.78 18.97 -2.53
CA ILE A 313 -4.47 18.14 -1.53
C ILE A 313 -3.59 16.91 -1.24
N THR A 314 -3.22 16.73 0.03
CA THR A 314 -2.41 15.61 0.51
C THR A 314 -3.23 14.65 1.36
N THR A 315 -2.65 13.55 1.80
CA THR A 315 -3.31 12.54 2.65
C THR A 315 -3.64 13.03 4.08
N TYR A 316 -3.26 14.26 4.42
CA TYR A 316 -3.48 14.86 5.75
C TYR A 316 -4.10 16.26 5.67
N PHE A 317 -4.96 16.51 4.69
CA PHE A 317 -5.62 17.81 4.52
C PHE A 317 -6.64 18.14 5.60
N ASN A 318 -6.90 17.22 6.51
CA ASN A 318 -7.73 17.41 7.72
C ASN A 318 -6.99 18.07 8.89
N ARG A 319 -5.73 18.49 8.72
CA ARG A 319 -4.92 19.11 9.77
C ARG A 319 -4.39 20.46 9.33
N PRO A 320 -4.73 21.56 10.03
CA PRO A 320 -4.35 22.92 9.62
C PRO A 320 -2.83 23.09 9.55
N GLY A 321 -2.08 22.48 10.48
CA GLY A 321 -0.62 22.58 10.52
C GLY A 321 0.13 21.86 9.41
N ASN A 322 -0.52 21.07 8.54
CA ASN A 322 0.17 20.28 7.52
C ASN A 322 0.18 20.94 6.13
N GLY A 323 -0.56 22.03 5.95
CA GLY A 323 -0.64 22.70 4.65
C GLY A 323 -1.61 23.86 4.64
N CYS A 324 -2.06 24.24 3.45
CA CYS A 324 -3.07 25.25 3.23
C CYS A 324 -4.44 24.57 3.06
N TYR A 325 -5.07 24.24 4.18
CA TYR A 325 -6.31 23.44 4.24
C TYR A 325 -7.41 24.08 5.09
N ILE A 326 -7.17 25.26 5.65
CA ILE A 326 -8.21 26.02 6.37
C ILE A 326 -9.20 26.52 5.33
N HIS A 327 -10.50 26.30 5.61
CA HIS A 327 -11.58 26.73 4.71
C HIS A 327 -11.54 28.26 4.52
N PRO A 328 -11.83 28.77 3.32
CA PRO A 328 -11.68 30.21 3.03
C PRO A 328 -12.46 31.12 3.99
N THR A 329 -13.70 30.80 4.31
CA THR A 329 -14.62 31.68 5.09
C THR A 329 -15.03 31.12 6.44
N GLN A 330 -14.82 29.80 6.67
CA GLN A 330 -15.26 29.13 7.90
C GLN A 330 -14.06 28.76 8.78
N ASP A 331 -14.26 28.74 10.10
CA ASP A 331 -13.21 28.39 11.06
C ASP A 331 -13.09 26.87 11.23
N ARG A 332 -12.79 26.19 10.15
CA ARG A 332 -12.56 24.75 10.05
C ARG A 332 -11.56 24.43 8.92
N VAL A 333 -11.13 23.21 8.85
CA VAL A 333 -10.44 22.69 7.66
C VAL A 333 -11.44 22.23 6.60
N LEU A 334 -10.96 21.93 5.41
CA LEU A 334 -11.80 21.36 4.34
C LEU A 334 -12.50 20.08 4.81
N THR A 335 -13.74 19.89 4.40
CA THR A 335 -14.43 18.59 4.53
C THR A 335 -13.85 17.57 3.56
N THR A 336 -14.20 16.32 3.75
CA THR A 336 -13.77 15.24 2.86
C THR A 336 -14.30 15.47 1.43
N ARG A 337 -15.56 15.92 1.29
CA ARG A 337 -16.18 16.21 -0.03
C ARG A 337 -15.55 17.41 -0.72
N GLU A 338 -15.24 18.46 0.00
CA GLU A 338 -14.52 19.61 -0.56
C GLU A 338 -13.14 19.20 -1.10
N GLY A 339 -12.40 18.38 -0.34
CA GLY A 339 -11.14 17.80 -0.81
C GLY A 339 -11.31 16.94 -2.06
N ALA A 340 -12.35 16.12 -2.12
CA ALA A 340 -12.66 15.28 -3.27
C ALA A 340 -13.01 16.10 -4.52
N ARG A 341 -13.79 17.18 -4.38
CA ARG A 341 -14.08 18.11 -5.49
C ARG A 341 -12.85 18.80 -6.01
N ILE A 342 -11.95 19.26 -5.13
CA ILE A 342 -10.67 19.87 -5.54
C ILE A 342 -9.80 18.85 -6.30
N GLN A 343 -9.96 17.55 -6.03
CA GLN A 343 -9.36 16.46 -6.78
C GLN A 343 -10.20 16.02 -8.00
N CYS A 344 -11.24 16.78 -8.39
CA CYS A 344 -12.12 16.51 -9.53
C CYS A 344 -12.92 15.20 -9.46
N PHE A 345 -13.17 14.66 -8.27
CA PHE A 345 -14.12 13.55 -8.14
C PHE A 345 -15.55 14.08 -8.14
N PRO A 346 -16.45 13.49 -8.93
CA PRO A 346 -17.85 13.91 -8.95
C PRO A 346 -18.55 13.66 -7.63
N ASP A 347 -19.68 14.37 -7.41
CA ASP A 347 -20.38 14.35 -6.14
C ASP A 347 -20.99 13.00 -5.77
N ASP A 348 -21.30 12.19 -6.77
CA ASP A 348 -21.79 10.82 -6.62
C ASP A 348 -20.66 9.78 -6.47
N TYR A 349 -19.39 10.19 -6.50
CA TYR A 349 -18.27 9.30 -6.22
C TYR A 349 -18.18 9.04 -4.73
N TYR A 350 -18.46 7.81 -4.31
CA TYR A 350 -18.47 7.41 -2.90
C TYR A 350 -17.14 6.80 -2.50
N PHE A 351 -16.55 7.27 -1.41
CA PHE A 351 -15.32 6.72 -0.82
C PHE A 351 -15.66 5.82 0.36
N TYR A 352 -15.22 4.58 0.30
CA TYR A 352 -15.39 3.57 1.34
C TYR A 352 -14.19 3.54 2.28
N GLY A 353 -14.43 3.24 3.57
CA GLY A 353 -13.41 3.05 4.58
C GLY A 353 -13.53 4.00 5.77
N ASN A 354 -12.55 3.91 6.67
CA ASN A 354 -12.46 4.85 7.78
C ASN A 354 -11.93 6.21 7.30
N GLN A 355 -11.93 7.19 8.19
CA GLN A 355 -11.52 8.55 7.86
C GLN A 355 -10.11 8.66 7.27
N ARG A 356 -9.15 7.88 7.78
CA ARG A 356 -7.77 7.87 7.30
C ARG A 356 -7.68 7.29 5.89
N ASP A 357 -8.43 6.22 5.64
CA ASP A 357 -8.48 5.58 4.33
C ASP A 357 -9.00 6.54 3.27
N ILE A 358 -10.10 7.24 3.55
CA ILE A 358 -10.70 8.20 2.63
C ILE A 358 -9.75 9.37 2.34
N LEU A 359 -9.08 9.90 3.36
CA LEU A 359 -8.08 10.95 3.16
C LEU A 359 -6.90 10.48 2.28
N ASN A 360 -6.44 9.26 2.49
CA ASN A 360 -5.38 8.65 1.69
C ASN A 360 -5.82 8.48 0.23
N GLN A 361 -7.03 7.97 0.01
CA GLN A 361 -7.60 7.79 -1.31
C GLN A 361 -7.68 9.10 -2.09
N ILE A 362 -8.21 10.15 -1.46
CA ILE A 362 -8.35 11.47 -2.09
C ILE A 362 -6.98 12.11 -2.33
N GLY A 363 -6.09 12.10 -1.33
CA GLY A 363 -4.79 12.78 -1.40
C GLY A 363 -3.81 12.16 -2.40
N ASN A 364 -3.85 10.82 -2.55
CA ASN A 364 -2.97 10.10 -3.48
C ASN A 364 -3.49 10.10 -4.92
N ALA A 365 -4.76 10.38 -5.14
CA ALA A 365 -5.38 10.24 -6.45
C ALA A 365 -4.74 11.15 -7.52
N VAL A 366 -4.70 10.62 -8.74
CA VAL A 366 -4.63 11.44 -9.95
C VAL A 366 -6.05 11.96 -10.23
N PRO A 367 -6.24 13.29 -10.38
CA PRO A 367 -7.56 13.83 -10.65
C PRO A 367 -8.22 13.22 -11.90
N PRO A 368 -9.49 12.79 -11.84
CA PRO A 368 -10.20 12.23 -12.99
C PRO A 368 -10.14 13.07 -14.27
N LEU A 369 -10.25 14.39 -14.14
CA LEU A 369 -10.13 15.30 -15.28
C LEU A 369 -8.78 15.17 -16.00
N MET A 370 -7.69 15.00 -15.24
CA MET A 370 -6.37 14.81 -15.84
C MET A 370 -6.27 13.46 -16.55
N GLY A 371 -6.81 12.40 -15.94
CA GLY A 371 -6.95 11.08 -16.58
C GLY A 371 -7.73 11.16 -17.88
N TYR A 372 -8.85 11.89 -17.88
CA TYR A 372 -9.68 12.11 -19.07
C TYR A 372 -8.89 12.77 -20.21
N LEU A 373 -8.18 13.86 -19.92
CA LEU A 373 -7.42 14.61 -20.92
C LEU A 373 -6.29 13.75 -21.54
N ILE A 374 -5.58 12.97 -20.72
CA ILE A 374 -4.53 12.06 -21.20
C ILE A 374 -5.15 10.98 -22.09
N ALA A 375 -6.20 10.32 -21.62
CA ALA A 375 -6.86 9.26 -22.37
C ALA A 375 -7.46 9.75 -23.69
N LYS A 376 -8.10 10.92 -23.68
CA LYS A 376 -8.64 11.57 -24.88
C LYS A 376 -7.56 11.81 -25.91
N LYS A 377 -6.42 12.40 -25.50
CA LYS A 377 -5.30 12.69 -26.39
C LYS A 377 -4.67 11.42 -26.97
N ILE A 378 -4.58 10.35 -26.18
CA ILE A 378 -4.13 9.03 -26.67
C ILE A 378 -5.10 8.48 -27.71
N LYS A 379 -6.42 8.52 -27.46
CA LYS A 379 -7.45 8.03 -28.41
C LYS A 379 -7.52 8.84 -29.71
N GLU A 380 -7.30 10.15 -29.66
CA GLU A 380 -7.27 11.00 -30.85
C GLU A 380 -6.13 10.62 -31.80
N ASN A 381 -5.04 10.08 -31.28
CA ASN A 381 -3.83 9.78 -32.03
C ASN A 381 -3.63 8.27 -32.27
N LEU A 382 -4.25 7.41 -31.49
CA LEU A 382 -4.07 5.95 -31.55
C LEU A 382 -5.41 5.21 -31.44
N ASN A 383 -5.54 4.15 -32.22
CA ASN A 383 -6.68 3.24 -32.06
C ASN A 383 -6.46 2.34 -30.82
N VAL A 384 -6.96 2.79 -29.69
CA VAL A 384 -6.90 2.12 -28.38
C VAL A 384 -8.31 2.00 -27.80
N LYS A 385 -8.60 0.87 -27.17
CA LYS A 385 -9.94 0.55 -26.64
C LYS A 385 -9.90 0.09 -25.19
N LYS A 386 -8.91 -0.73 -24.83
CA LYS A 386 -8.86 -1.41 -23.54
C LYS A 386 -7.61 -1.03 -22.75
N SER A 387 -7.79 -0.89 -21.44
CA SER A 387 -6.72 -0.55 -20.52
C SER A 387 -6.73 -1.41 -19.26
N LEU A 388 -5.61 -1.37 -18.57
CA LEU A 388 -5.38 -1.94 -17.25
C LEU A 388 -4.76 -0.84 -16.38
N ASP A 389 -5.22 -0.73 -15.11
CA ASP A 389 -4.72 0.28 -14.17
C ASP A 389 -4.05 -0.40 -12.97
N LEU A 390 -2.76 -0.16 -12.80
CA LEU A 390 -1.94 -0.67 -11.70
C LEU A 390 -1.73 0.42 -10.66
N PHE A 391 -1.70 0.04 -9.38
CA PHE A 391 -1.65 1.00 -8.28
C PHE A 391 -2.81 2.01 -8.35
N SER A 392 -3.98 1.49 -8.67
CA SER A 392 -5.16 2.28 -9.07
C SER A 392 -5.68 3.20 -7.97
N GLY A 393 -5.35 2.90 -6.69
CA GLY A 393 -5.93 3.61 -5.55
C GLY A 393 -7.46 3.60 -5.61
N ALA A 394 -8.06 4.75 -5.34
CA ALA A 394 -9.51 4.91 -5.45
C ALA A 394 -10.02 5.03 -6.91
N GLY A 395 -9.16 4.86 -7.92
CA GLY A 395 -9.58 4.85 -9.33
C GLY A 395 -9.73 6.22 -9.98
N GLY A 396 -8.98 7.24 -9.55
CA GLY A 396 -9.08 8.58 -10.16
C GLY A 396 -8.63 8.61 -11.62
N LEU A 397 -7.47 8.00 -11.93
CA LEU A 397 -6.95 7.88 -13.29
C LEU A 397 -7.89 7.02 -14.14
N LEU A 398 -8.27 5.86 -13.63
CA LEU A 398 -9.22 4.93 -14.23
C LEU A 398 -10.53 5.62 -14.60
N TYR A 399 -11.14 6.36 -13.69
CA TYR A 399 -12.40 7.05 -13.92
C TYR A 399 -12.29 8.06 -15.08
N GLY A 400 -11.19 8.80 -15.15
CA GLY A 400 -10.92 9.70 -16.27
C GLY A 400 -10.82 8.97 -17.61
N PHE A 401 -10.10 7.87 -17.68
CA PHE A 401 -9.99 7.01 -18.86
C PHE A 401 -11.35 6.45 -19.31
N LYS A 402 -12.15 5.96 -18.34
CA LYS A 402 -13.53 5.51 -18.59
C LYS A 402 -14.39 6.61 -19.22
N MET A 403 -14.33 7.83 -18.68
CA MET A 403 -15.07 8.97 -19.21
C MET A 403 -14.61 9.37 -20.62
N ALA A 404 -13.36 9.07 -21.00
CA ALA A 404 -12.88 9.20 -22.37
C ALA A 404 -13.26 8.01 -23.26
N GLY A 405 -14.03 7.05 -22.74
CA GLY A 405 -14.50 5.88 -23.47
C GLY A 405 -13.40 4.81 -23.69
N VAL A 406 -12.49 4.66 -22.73
CA VAL A 406 -11.56 3.53 -22.66
C VAL A 406 -12.12 2.51 -21.67
N GLU A 407 -12.25 1.26 -22.08
CA GLU A 407 -12.71 0.15 -21.24
C GLU A 407 -11.57 -0.31 -20.34
N HIS A 408 -11.82 -0.42 -19.03
CA HIS A 408 -10.87 -1.03 -18.09
C HIS A 408 -11.22 -2.50 -17.87
N VAL A 409 -10.29 -3.40 -18.18
CA VAL A 409 -10.48 -4.84 -17.99
C VAL A 409 -10.11 -5.30 -16.60
N LEU A 410 -9.12 -4.62 -15.98
CA LEU A 410 -8.65 -4.92 -14.64
C LEU A 410 -8.06 -3.66 -13.99
N ALA A 411 -8.26 -3.53 -12.69
CA ALA A 411 -7.56 -2.59 -11.81
C ALA A 411 -6.93 -3.34 -10.64
N ASN A 412 -5.70 -2.97 -10.27
CA ASN A 412 -4.99 -3.59 -9.15
C ASN A 412 -4.54 -2.55 -8.14
N ASP A 413 -4.76 -2.82 -6.87
CA ASP A 413 -4.18 -2.11 -5.73
C ASP A 413 -4.06 -3.05 -4.53
N ILE A 414 -3.16 -2.74 -3.61
CA ILE A 414 -2.99 -3.48 -2.36
C ILE A 414 -3.93 -2.97 -1.25
N ASP A 415 -4.41 -1.72 -1.36
CA ASP A 415 -5.29 -1.10 -0.36
C ASP A 415 -6.74 -1.54 -0.58
N ARG A 416 -7.23 -2.34 0.37
CA ARG A 416 -8.57 -2.89 0.33
C ARG A 416 -9.67 -1.83 0.28
N SER A 417 -9.56 -0.76 1.06
CA SER A 417 -10.58 0.29 1.11
C SER A 417 -10.64 1.06 -0.21
N ALA A 418 -9.48 1.24 -0.87
CA ALA A 418 -9.38 1.81 -2.20
C ALA A 418 -10.00 0.90 -3.26
N CYS A 419 -9.72 -0.41 -3.23
CA CYS A 419 -10.32 -1.41 -4.10
C CYS A 419 -11.86 -1.44 -3.99
N VAL A 420 -12.39 -1.41 -2.76
CA VAL A 420 -13.83 -1.34 -2.51
C VAL A 420 -14.42 -0.04 -3.06
N THR A 421 -13.79 1.10 -2.83
CA THR A 421 -14.18 2.39 -3.40
C THR A 421 -14.24 2.34 -4.93
N LEU A 422 -13.19 1.79 -5.56
CA LEU A 422 -13.12 1.64 -7.00
C LEU A 422 -14.28 0.79 -7.52
N LYS A 423 -14.54 -0.36 -6.90
CA LYS A 423 -15.62 -1.28 -7.29
C LYS A 423 -17.02 -0.68 -7.11
N ILE A 424 -17.27 0.10 -6.05
CA ILE A 424 -18.56 0.81 -5.85
C ILE A 424 -18.85 1.77 -7.00
N ASN A 425 -17.84 2.48 -7.48
CA ASN A 425 -18.02 3.53 -8.48
C ASN A 425 -17.82 3.02 -9.93
N ASN A 426 -17.23 1.84 -10.09
CA ASN A 426 -16.97 1.20 -11.38
C ASN A 426 -17.28 -0.31 -11.30
N PRO A 427 -18.56 -0.69 -11.16
CA PRO A 427 -18.96 -2.08 -10.92
C PRO A 427 -18.61 -3.03 -12.06
N GLU A 428 -18.42 -2.51 -13.28
CA GLU A 428 -18.04 -3.25 -14.47
C GLU A 428 -16.55 -3.67 -14.50
N VAL A 429 -15.69 -3.01 -13.70
CA VAL A 429 -14.25 -3.27 -13.69
C VAL A 429 -13.94 -4.47 -12.79
N ASN A 430 -13.09 -5.37 -13.25
CA ASN A 430 -12.50 -6.40 -12.40
C ASN A 430 -11.46 -5.76 -11.47
N VAL A 431 -11.62 -5.93 -10.16
CA VAL A 431 -10.72 -5.35 -9.16
C VAL A 431 -9.95 -6.48 -8.48
N LEU A 432 -8.63 -6.47 -8.64
CA LEU A 432 -7.70 -7.39 -8.00
C LEU A 432 -7.03 -6.67 -6.80
N CYS A 433 -7.50 -6.97 -5.61
CA CYS A 433 -6.97 -6.39 -4.37
C CYS A 433 -5.82 -7.27 -3.84
N ASP A 434 -4.63 -7.10 -4.37
CA ASP A 434 -3.47 -7.90 -3.97
C ASP A 434 -2.14 -7.19 -4.27
N ASP A 435 -1.06 -7.69 -3.67
CA ASP A 435 0.30 -7.16 -3.84
C ASP A 435 0.86 -7.54 -5.22
N VAL A 436 1.11 -6.54 -6.07
CA VAL A 436 1.69 -6.73 -7.40
C VAL A 436 3.09 -7.33 -7.39
N THR A 437 3.80 -7.31 -6.26
CA THR A 437 5.11 -7.98 -6.11
C THR A 437 5.01 -9.50 -6.00
N ASN A 438 3.81 -10.02 -5.83
CA ASN A 438 3.53 -11.45 -5.78
C ASN A 438 3.48 -12.00 -7.21
N ASP A 439 4.27 -13.04 -7.50
CA ASP A 439 4.37 -13.63 -8.85
C ASP A 439 3.01 -14.13 -9.35
N TYR A 440 2.19 -14.73 -8.48
CA TYR A 440 0.83 -15.18 -8.83
C TYR A 440 -0.08 -14.00 -9.22
N THR A 441 0.00 -12.89 -8.50
CA THR A 441 -0.75 -11.66 -8.81
C THR A 441 -0.31 -11.10 -10.16
N LYS A 442 1.01 -11.09 -10.46
CA LYS A 442 1.53 -10.69 -11.77
C LYS A 442 1.02 -11.59 -12.89
N GLU A 443 1.03 -12.91 -12.69
CA GLU A 443 0.49 -13.87 -13.66
C GLU A 443 -0.97 -13.56 -14.01
N ILE A 444 -1.84 -13.36 -13.00
CA ILE A 444 -3.24 -12.99 -13.22
C ILE A 444 -3.35 -11.69 -14.04
N ILE A 445 -2.56 -10.68 -13.69
CA ILE A 445 -2.57 -9.38 -14.37
C ILE A 445 -2.14 -9.56 -15.83
N ILE A 446 -1.03 -10.26 -16.08
CA ILE A 446 -0.47 -10.50 -17.41
C ILE A 446 -1.45 -11.32 -18.27
N ASP A 447 -1.95 -12.43 -17.74
CA ASP A 447 -2.89 -13.31 -18.44
C ASP A 447 -4.18 -12.57 -18.79
N THR A 448 -4.71 -11.77 -17.84
CA THR A 448 -5.89 -10.96 -18.08
C THR A 448 -5.64 -9.91 -19.17
N ALA A 449 -4.50 -9.26 -19.14
CA ALA A 449 -4.13 -8.24 -20.11
C ALA A 449 -3.97 -8.83 -21.53
N ILE A 450 -3.24 -9.95 -21.66
CA ILE A 450 -3.02 -10.65 -22.95
C ILE A 450 -4.34 -11.18 -23.51
N LYS A 451 -5.13 -11.90 -22.69
CA LYS A 451 -6.42 -12.48 -23.10
C LYS A 451 -7.42 -11.44 -23.59
N ASN A 452 -7.39 -10.25 -23.02
CA ASN A 452 -8.27 -9.15 -23.40
C ASN A 452 -7.68 -8.22 -24.45
N ASN A 453 -6.46 -8.44 -24.93
CA ASN A 453 -5.74 -7.57 -25.87
C ASN A 453 -5.69 -6.13 -25.35
N VAL A 454 -5.16 -5.92 -24.15
CA VAL A 454 -5.02 -4.61 -23.53
C VAL A 454 -4.09 -3.71 -24.34
N ASP A 455 -4.57 -2.53 -24.72
CA ASP A 455 -3.82 -1.56 -25.51
C ASP A 455 -2.97 -0.63 -24.64
N ILE A 456 -3.49 -0.31 -23.43
CA ILE A 456 -2.88 0.68 -22.52
C ILE A 456 -2.70 0.06 -21.14
N ILE A 457 -1.50 0.22 -20.57
CA ILE A 457 -1.28 0.01 -19.13
C ILE A 457 -0.96 1.35 -18.50
N CYS A 458 -1.74 1.74 -17.51
CA CYS A 458 -1.46 2.95 -16.73
C CYS A 458 -1.19 2.60 -15.27
N GLY A 459 -0.50 3.51 -14.55
CA GLY A 459 -0.25 3.36 -13.14
C GLY A 459 0.70 4.37 -12.54
N GLY A 460 0.58 4.53 -11.22
CA GLY A 460 1.46 5.39 -10.42
C GLY A 460 2.13 4.61 -9.31
N PRO A 461 3.16 3.79 -9.56
CA PRO A 461 3.83 3.04 -8.51
C PRO A 461 4.37 3.96 -7.43
N PRO A 462 4.14 3.69 -6.14
CA PRO A 462 4.54 4.57 -5.06
C PRO A 462 6.06 4.72 -4.98
N CYS A 463 6.52 5.97 -5.06
CA CYS A 463 7.94 6.34 -4.95
C CYS A 463 8.23 7.02 -3.61
N GLN A 464 7.77 6.46 -2.49
CA GLN A 464 7.98 7.08 -1.18
C GLN A 464 9.46 7.12 -0.76
N GLY A 465 10.30 6.25 -1.31
CA GLY A 465 11.76 6.34 -1.22
C GLY A 465 12.34 7.57 -1.93
N PHE A 466 11.59 8.12 -2.91
CA PHE A 466 11.98 9.27 -3.75
C PHE A 466 11.37 10.61 -3.29
N SER A 467 10.56 10.64 -2.22
CA SER A 467 9.93 11.89 -1.80
C SER A 467 10.93 12.77 -1.03
N LEU A 468 10.85 14.10 -1.25
CA LEU A 468 11.65 15.11 -0.54
C LEU A 468 11.42 15.12 0.99
N ALA A 469 10.37 14.47 1.48
CA ALA A 469 9.95 14.41 2.88
C ALA A 469 10.33 13.12 3.61
N GLY A 470 10.90 12.11 2.94
CA GLY A 470 11.27 10.81 3.52
C GLY A 470 12.78 10.63 3.68
N PHE A 471 13.19 9.76 4.62
CA PHE A 471 14.58 9.33 4.75
C PHE A 471 15.01 8.52 3.52
N ARG A 472 15.98 9.03 2.77
CA ARG A 472 16.54 8.43 1.55
C ARG A 472 17.31 7.15 1.89
N LYS A 473 16.73 5.98 1.65
CA LYS A 473 17.43 4.69 1.70
C LYS A 473 17.43 4.06 0.31
N SER A 474 18.60 3.74 -0.21
CA SER A 474 18.79 3.08 -1.52
C SER A 474 18.11 1.71 -1.62
N ASP A 475 17.90 1.02 -0.51
CA ASP A 475 17.37 -0.34 -0.41
C ASP A 475 15.88 -0.38 -0.02
N ASP A 476 15.11 0.67 -0.29
CA ASP A 476 13.69 0.69 0.03
C ASP A 476 12.93 -0.29 -0.90
N PRO A 477 12.19 -1.27 -0.34
CA PRO A 477 11.44 -2.26 -1.12
C PRO A 477 10.47 -1.64 -2.13
N ARG A 478 10.05 -0.40 -1.90
CA ARG A 478 9.14 0.34 -2.79
C ARG A 478 9.77 0.76 -4.12
N ASN A 479 11.10 0.78 -4.21
CA ASN A 479 11.81 0.98 -5.48
C ASN A 479 11.61 -0.21 -6.42
N LYS A 480 11.32 -1.40 -5.87
CA LYS A 480 11.01 -2.61 -6.64
C LYS A 480 9.69 -2.51 -7.40
N LEU A 481 8.71 -1.74 -6.92
CA LEU A 481 7.40 -1.62 -7.58
C LEU A 481 7.48 -1.01 -8.99
N VAL A 482 8.50 -0.20 -9.27
CA VAL A 482 8.76 0.29 -10.63
C VAL A 482 9.27 -0.84 -11.53
N LEU A 483 10.07 -1.77 -10.98
CA LEU A 483 10.53 -2.96 -11.69
C LEU A 483 9.36 -3.91 -11.97
N ASP A 484 8.46 -4.11 -10.99
CA ASP A 484 7.26 -4.93 -11.17
C ASP A 484 6.34 -4.35 -12.26
N PHE A 485 6.17 -3.02 -12.30
CA PHE A 485 5.46 -2.34 -13.38
C PHE A 485 6.12 -2.60 -14.75
N ALA A 486 7.45 -2.50 -14.82
CA ALA A 486 8.19 -2.75 -16.05
C ALA A 486 8.13 -4.21 -16.51
N ASP A 487 8.15 -5.18 -15.58
CA ASP A 487 8.01 -6.60 -15.88
C ASP A 487 6.64 -6.92 -16.50
N ILE A 488 5.57 -6.28 -16.01
CA ILE A 488 4.23 -6.41 -16.58
C ILE A 488 4.20 -5.80 -17.99
N ILE A 489 4.76 -4.59 -18.18
CA ILE A 489 4.88 -3.94 -19.50
C ILE A 489 5.65 -4.84 -20.49
N LYS A 490 6.75 -5.44 -20.04
CA LYS A 490 7.57 -6.37 -20.84
C LYS A 490 6.76 -7.59 -21.29
N SER A 491 5.94 -8.15 -20.40
CA SER A 491 5.21 -9.39 -20.66
C SER A 491 3.94 -9.16 -21.51
N VAL A 492 3.28 -8.03 -21.34
CA VAL A 492 2.02 -7.69 -22.04
C VAL A 492 2.29 -6.99 -23.37
N GLU A 493 3.37 -6.24 -23.46
CA GLU A 493 3.72 -5.41 -24.62
C GLU A 493 2.58 -4.49 -25.11
N PRO A 494 1.96 -3.65 -24.24
CA PRO A 494 0.88 -2.77 -24.63
C PRO A 494 1.34 -1.76 -25.71
N LYS A 495 0.39 -1.21 -26.49
CA LYS A 495 0.70 -0.15 -27.47
C LYS A 495 1.27 1.10 -26.80
N VAL A 496 0.71 1.44 -25.63
CA VAL A 496 1.05 2.63 -24.84
C VAL A 496 1.07 2.26 -23.36
N PHE A 497 1.97 2.86 -22.61
CA PHE A 497 1.84 2.93 -21.17
C PHE A 497 1.89 4.37 -20.66
N VAL A 498 1.20 4.62 -19.55
CA VAL A 498 1.19 5.90 -18.84
C VAL A 498 1.67 5.68 -17.41
N PHE A 499 2.78 6.30 -17.07
CA PHE A 499 3.42 6.19 -15.76
C PHE A 499 3.37 7.56 -15.07
N GLU A 500 2.69 7.65 -13.93
CA GLU A 500 2.59 8.87 -13.12
C GLU A 500 3.49 8.81 -11.90
N ASN A 501 4.07 9.96 -11.53
CA ASN A 501 4.82 10.05 -10.29
C ASN A 501 4.98 11.48 -9.76
N VAL A 502 5.47 11.60 -8.52
CA VAL A 502 5.80 12.88 -7.89
C VAL A 502 7.03 13.52 -8.53
N VAL A 503 7.08 14.86 -8.56
CA VAL A 503 8.22 15.62 -9.16
C VAL A 503 9.56 15.30 -8.48
N GLY A 504 9.54 14.86 -7.21
CA GLY A 504 10.74 14.41 -6.49
C GLY A 504 11.53 13.31 -7.20
N LEU A 505 10.89 12.51 -8.05
CA LEU A 505 11.54 11.48 -8.87
C LEU A 505 12.65 12.06 -9.76
N LEU A 506 12.45 13.25 -10.33
CA LEU A 506 13.42 13.88 -11.25
C LEU A 506 14.73 14.27 -10.58
N SER A 507 14.71 14.57 -9.30
CA SER A 507 15.88 15.04 -8.54
C SER A 507 16.43 13.98 -7.58
N TYR A 508 15.74 12.86 -7.43
CA TYR A 508 16.19 11.79 -6.55
C TYR A 508 17.51 11.20 -7.07
N ASN A 509 18.44 10.96 -6.15
CA ASN A 509 19.79 10.50 -6.47
C ASN A 509 20.44 11.32 -7.60
N LYS A 510 20.33 12.66 -7.54
CA LYS A 510 20.82 13.61 -8.57
C LYS A 510 20.28 13.33 -9.99
N GLY A 511 19.11 12.70 -10.10
CA GLY A 511 18.47 12.34 -11.38
C GLY A 511 18.89 10.98 -11.95
N GLU A 512 19.80 10.26 -11.33
CA GLU A 512 20.25 8.94 -11.79
C GLU A 512 19.08 7.95 -11.87
N THR A 513 18.26 7.87 -10.82
CA THR A 513 17.11 6.96 -10.78
C THR A 513 16.11 7.21 -11.91
N PHE A 514 15.81 8.46 -12.23
CA PHE A 514 14.95 8.80 -13.36
C PHE A 514 15.55 8.33 -14.69
N ASN A 515 16.87 8.50 -14.85
CA ASN A 515 17.58 8.05 -16.04
C ASN A 515 17.61 6.51 -16.15
N GLU A 516 17.75 5.80 -15.04
CA GLU A 516 17.65 4.33 -14.99
C GLU A 516 16.26 3.84 -15.42
N ILE A 517 15.19 4.44 -14.89
CA ILE A 517 13.80 4.15 -15.28
C ILE A 517 13.61 4.39 -16.78
N LYS A 518 14.09 5.50 -17.32
CA LYS A 518 14.01 5.79 -18.76
C LYS A 518 14.76 4.74 -19.57
N LYS A 519 16.00 4.44 -19.19
CA LYS A 519 16.83 3.44 -19.88
C LYS A 519 16.14 2.06 -19.88
N MET A 520 15.56 1.66 -18.76
CA MET A 520 14.82 0.41 -18.64
C MET A 520 13.69 0.33 -19.67
N PHE A 521 12.79 1.30 -19.73
CA PHE A 521 11.68 1.27 -20.71
C PHE A 521 12.15 1.38 -22.16
N LEU A 522 13.24 2.11 -22.44
CA LEU A 522 13.85 2.14 -23.76
C LEU A 522 14.34 0.74 -24.19
N THR A 523 14.96 -0.02 -23.28
CA THR A 523 15.42 -1.39 -23.56
C THR A 523 14.26 -2.37 -23.75
N LEU A 524 13.07 -2.08 -23.23
CA LEU A 524 11.84 -2.85 -23.46
C LEU A 524 11.18 -2.55 -24.82
N GLY A 525 11.77 -1.71 -25.65
CA GLY A 525 11.27 -1.44 -27.00
C GLY A 525 10.23 -0.30 -27.07
N TYR A 526 10.28 0.68 -26.16
CA TYR A 526 9.39 1.85 -26.16
C TYR A 526 10.14 3.15 -26.45
N LYS A 527 9.56 4.02 -27.24
CA LYS A 527 9.89 5.45 -27.30
C LYS A 527 9.23 6.13 -26.12
N LEU A 528 9.91 7.11 -25.51
CA LEU A 528 9.46 7.76 -24.28
C LEU A 528 9.42 9.29 -24.42
N HIS A 529 8.40 9.90 -23.83
CA HIS A 529 8.42 11.31 -23.52
C HIS A 529 7.97 11.51 -22.06
N ALA A 530 8.61 12.45 -21.36
CA ALA A 530 8.33 12.75 -19.97
C ALA A 530 8.15 14.26 -19.79
N GLU A 531 7.03 14.66 -19.17
CA GLU A 531 6.75 16.05 -18.83
C GLU A 531 6.36 16.21 -17.37
N THR A 532 6.69 17.37 -16.82
CA THR A 532 6.14 17.82 -15.53
C THR A 532 4.92 18.68 -15.79
N LEU A 533 3.75 18.17 -15.45
CA LEU A 533 2.49 18.87 -15.64
C LEU A 533 2.06 19.53 -14.33
N ASP A 534 1.69 20.80 -14.36
CA ASP A 534 0.91 21.44 -13.30
C ASP A 534 -0.57 21.31 -13.65
N PHE A 535 -1.29 20.51 -12.91
CA PHE A 535 -2.68 20.15 -13.23
C PHE A 535 -3.61 21.39 -13.25
N SER A 536 -3.22 22.50 -12.59
CA SER A 536 -3.96 23.75 -12.69
C SER A 536 -3.96 24.34 -14.10
N ASP A 537 -3.03 23.94 -14.98
CA ASP A 537 -2.99 24.36 -16.40
C ASP A 537 -4.04 23.63 -17.25
N TYR A 538 -4.70 22.62 -16.67
CA TYR A 538 -5.59 21.67 -17.34
C TYR A 538 -7.01 21.68 -16.74
N GLY A 539 -7.42 22.78 -16.11
CA GLY A 539 -8.76 22.92 -15.55
C GLY A 539 -8.98 22.24 -14.19
N VAL A 540 -7.95 21.69 -13.58
CA VAL A 540 -8.00 21.14 -12.23
C VAL A 540 -7.85 22.30 -11.22
N PRO A 541 -8.74 22.43 -10.22
CA PRO A 541 -8.73 23.58 -9.30
C PRO A 541 -7.67 23.46 -8.20
N GLN A 542 -6.49 22.90 -8.52
CA GLN A 542 -5.36 22.81 -7.60
C GLN A 542 -4.01 22.86 -8.31
N ARG A 543 -3.03 23.50 -7.69
CA ARG A 543 -1.63 23.51 -8.09
C ARG A 543 -0.99 22.19 -7.67
N ARG A 544 -1.12 21.17 -8.54
CA ARG A 544 -0.58 19.83 -8.33
C ARG A 544 0.38 19.46 -9.46
N ARG A 545 1.65 19.42 -9.16
CA ARG A 545 2.69 19.08 -10.12
C ARG A 545 3.03 17.59 -10.06
N ARG A 546 3.03 16.94 -11.23
CA ARG A 546 3.37 15.52 -11.39
C ARG A 546 4.23 15.30 -12.63
N VAL A 547 5.07 14.28 -12.55
CA VAL A 547 5.79 13.77 -13.73
C VAL A 547 4.91 12.72 -14.37
N ILE A 548 4.64 12.90 -15.66
CA ILE A 548 3.97 11.90 -16.49
C ILE A 548 4.99 11.41 -17.51
N ILE A 549 5.15 10.09 -17.60
CA ILE A 549 5.94 9.44 -18.67
C ILE A 549 4.95 8.68 -19.54
N ILE A 550 4.94 8.95 -20.83
CA ILE A 550 4.19 8.18 -21.82
C ILE A 550 5.19 7.42 -22.67
N GLY A 551 5.02 6.10 -22.72
CA GLY A 551 5.79 5.20 -23.57
C GLY A 551 4.92 4.68 -24.71
N VAL A 552 5.43 4.72 -25.93
CA VAL A 552 4.81 4.18 -27.14
C VAL A 552 5.70 3.11 -27.74
N ARG A 553 5.14 1.95 -28.06
CA ARG A 553 5.90 0.83 -28.63
C ARG A 553 6.60 1.24 -29.94
N ASN A 554 7.87 0.85 -30.11
CA ASN A 554 8.75 1.30 -31.22
C ASN A 554 8.18 1.06 -32.62
N ASN A 555 7.36 0.00 -32.81
CA ASN A 555 6.71 -0.31 -34.07
C ASN A 555 5.51 0.59 -34.41
N ILE A 556 5.13 1.51 -33.53
CA ILE A 556 4.04 2.47 -33.74
C ILE A 556 4.67 3.80 -34.18
N ASN A 557 4.25 4.31 -35.35
CA ASN A 557 4.81 5.55 -35.92
C ASN A 557 4.14 6.79 -35.33
N ILE A 558 4.31 7.00 -34.01
CA ILE A 558 3.88 8.20 -33.28
C ILE A 558 4.96 8.60 -32.30
N GLU A 559 5.19 9.91 -32.18
CA GLU A 559 6.03 10.46 -31.15
C GLU A 559 5.25 10.60 -29.84
N PRO A 560 5.75 10.06 -28.71
CA PRO A 560 5.04 10.10 -27.42
C PRO A 560 4.67 11.51 -26.95
N SER A 561 5.41 12.53 -27.32
CA SER A 561 5.11 13.94 -27.01
C SER A 561 3.75 14.40 -27.57
N LYS A 562 3.28 13.82 -28.68
CA LYS A 562 1.96 14.13 -29.26
C LYS A 562 0.79 13.60 -28.45
N LEU A 563 1.06 12.71 -27.48
CA LEU A 563 0.05 12.10 -26.62
C LEU A 563 -0.18 12.89 -25.32
N PHE A 564 0.55 13.97 -25.10
CA PHE A 564 0.33 14.87 -23.97
C PHE A 564 -0.81 15.85 -24.28
N PRO A 565 -1.70 16.12 -23.31
CA PRO A 565 -2.79 17.05 -23.51
C PRO A 565 -2.30 18.48 -23.63
N ASP A 566 -3.05 19.29 -24.37
CA ASP A 566 -2.81 20.72 -24.47
C ASP A 566 -3.29 21.45 -23.22
N LYS A 567 -2.58 22.51 -22.80
CA LYS A 567 -3.01 23.35 -21.68
C LYS A 567 -4.29 24.10 -22.04
N ILE A 568 -5.29 24.03 -21.17
CA ILE A 568 -6.62 24.64 -21.41
C ILE A 568 -6.88 25.88 -20.55
N THR A 569 -6.16 26.07 -19.42
CA THR A 569 -6.31 27.21 -18.50
C THR A 569 -5.05 28.04 -18.41
N LYS A 570 -4.54 28.56 -19.58
CA LYS A 570 -3.28 29.31 -19.63
C LYS A 570 -3.34 30.62 -18.85
N ASN A 571 -4.40 31.40 -19.03
CA ASN A 571 -4.53 32.75 -18.49
C ASN A 571 -5.34 32.82 -17.21
N LYS A 572 -6.39 32.00 -17.07
CA LYS A 572 -7.26 31.98 -15.91
C LYS A 572 -7.41 30.55 -15.36
N LYS A 573 -6.99 30.35 -14.13
CA LYS A 573 -7.11 29.07 -13.43
C LYS A 573 -8.48 28.96 -12.80
N ILE A 574 -8.95 27.71 -12.61
CA ILE A 574 -10.18 27.44 -11.87
C ILE A 574 -9.94 27.72 -10.39
N SER A 575 -10.72 28.59 -9.83
CA SER A 575 -10.63 29.03 -8.44
C SER A 575 -11.31 28.04 -7.48
N VAL A 576 -10.95 28.12 -6.20
CA VAL A 576 -11.64 27.35 -5.15
C VAL A 576 -13.11 27.77 -5.03
N MET A 577 -13.42 29.05 -5.26
CA MET A 577 -14.80 29.54 -5.29
C MET A 577 -15.66 28.79 -6.32
N GLU A 578 -15.14 28.63 -7.54
CA GLU A 578 -15.83 27.91 -8.61
C GLU A 578 -15.97 26.41 -8.33
N THR A 579 -15.24 25.88 -7.32
CA THR A 579 -15.16 24.46 -7.01
C THR A 579 -16.06 24.04 -5.86
N ILE A 580 -16.03 24.76 -4.76
CA ILE A 580 -16.71 24.39 -3.51
C ILE A 580 -17.65 25.48 -2.97
N GLY A 581 -17.77 26.61 -3.68
CA GLY A 581 -18.57 27.74 -3.16
C GLY A 581 -20.05 27.42 -2.95
N ASP A 582 -20.63 26.49 -3.68
CA ASP A 582 -22.00 26.03 -3.47
C ASP A 582 -22.19 25.11 -2.25
N LEU A 583 -21.09 24.64 -1.65
CA LEU A 583 -21.06 23.90 -0.39
C LEU A 583 -20.86 24.83 0.82
N ASP A 584 -20.51 26.10 0.58
CA ASP A 584 -20.29 27.07 1.66
C ASP A 584 -21.61 27.72 2.08
N ILE A 585 -21.98 27.47 3.35
CA ILE A 585 -23.21 28.05 3.95
C ILE A 585 -23.19 29.58 4.03
N ASN A 586 -22.03 30.20 3.95
CA ASN A 586 -21.86 31.66 3.97
C ASN A 586 -22.03 32.30 2.58
N ILE A 587 -22.21 31.51 1.53
CA ILE A 587 -22.37 31.97 0.17
C ILE A 587 -23.78 31.68 -0.34
N ASN A 588 -24.38 32.67 -0.97
CA ASN A 588 -25.66 32.46 -1.63
C ASN A 588 -25.46 31.64 -2.93
N SER A 589 -25.71 30.35 -2.84
CA SER A 589 -25.48 29.38 -3.91
C SER A 589 -26.39 29.56 -5.13
N SER A 590 -27.52 30.31 -5.00
CA SER A 590 -28.47 30.53 -6.10
C SER A 590 -27.86 31.31 -7.27
N ASN A 591 -26.80 32.06 -7.04
CA ASN A 591 -26.13 32.88 -8.06
C ASN A 591 -24.83 32.26 -8.62
N MET A 592 -24.48 31.04 -8.19
CA MET A 592 -23.25 30.38 -8.63
C MET A 592 -23.46 29.61 -9.95
N ASN A 593 -23.09 30.22 -11.07
CA ASN A 593 -23.08 29.56 -12.37
C ASN A 593 -21.70 28.99 -12.73
N SER A 594 -21.19 28.07 -11.90
CA SER A 594 -19.90 27.41 -12.16
C SER A 594 -20.08 26.17 -13.04
N LYS A 595 -19.38 26.16 -14.18
CA LYS A 595 -19.30 25.00 -15.06
C LYS A 595 -18.60 23.82 -14.36
N PHE A 596 -17.61 24.10 -13.51
CA PHE A 596 -16.94 23.06 -12.72
C PHE A 596 -17.90 22.37 -11.74
N ILE A 597 -18.72 23.13 -11.01
CA ILE A 597 -19.75 22.58 -10.13
C ILE A 597 -20.77 21.75 -10.94
N SER A 598 -21.14 22.23 -12.12
CA SER A 598 -22.04 21.48 -13.02
C SER A 598 -21.42 20.17 -13.47
N LEU A 599 -20.12 20.14 -13.75
CA LEU A 599 -19.39 18.90 -14.06
C LEU A 599 -19.39 17.94 -12.84
N MET A 600 -19.08 18.43 -11.64
CA MET A 600 -19.05 17.61 -10.43
C MET A 600 -20.43 17.02 -10.07
N LYS A 601 -21.50 17.71 -10.43
CA LYS A 601 -22.89 17.24 -10.28
C LYS A 601 -23.38 16.41 -11.47
N ASN A 602 -22.51 16.00 -12.38
CA ASN A 602 -22.82 15.23 -13.60
C ASN A 602 -23.91 15.88 -14.48
N LYS A 603 -24.02 17.22 -14.46
CA LYS A 603 -24.96 17.99 -15.27
C LYS A 603 -24.45 18.29 -16.67
N ILE A 604 -23.12 18.25 -16.86
CA ILE A 604 -22.43 18.45 -18.13
C ILE A 604 -21.34 17.39 -18.30
N SER A 605 -20.96 17.11 -19.55
CA SER A 605 -19.84 16.21 -19.87
C SER A 605 -18.48 16.89 -19.69
N TYR A 606 -17.42 16.09 -19.64
CA TYR A 606 -16.05 16.58 -19.64
C TYR A 606 -15.74 17.41 -20.88
N ASP A 607 -16.20 17.00 -22.07
CA ASP A 607 -16.01 17.78 -23.30
C ASP A 607 -16.67 19.16 -23.20
N HIS A 608 -17.94 19.20 -22.79
CA HIS A 608 -18.64 20.48 -22.63
C HIS A 608 -17.94 21.40 -21.61
N TYR A 609 -17.42 20.84 -20.52
CA TYR A 609 -16.64 21.61 -19.53
C TYR A 609 -15.37 22.17 -20.16
N ILE A 610 -14.58 21.36 -20.87
CA ILE A 610 -13.34 21.77 -21.52
C ILE A 610 -13.59 22.86 -22.55
N ASP A 611 -14.58 22.70 -23.40
CA ASP A 611 -14.94 23.69 -24.43
C ASP A 611 -15.35 25.02 -23.79
N SER A 612 -16.18 24.97 -22.74
CA SER A 612 -16.59 26.18 -22.01
C SER A 612 -15.44 26.96 -21.37
N ILE A 613 -14.35 26.28 -20.96
CA ILE A 613 -13.15 26.94 -20.43
C ILE A 613 -12.35 27.58 -21.57
N LYS A 614 -12.21 26.89 -22.71
CA LYS A 614 -11.49 27.42 -23.88
C LYS A 614 -12.14 28.68 -24.41
N GLU A 615 -13.45 28.67 -24.59
CA GLU A 615 -14.24 29.83 -25.02
C GLU A 615 -14.08 31.02 -24.08
N ASN A 616 -14.10 30.84 -22.77
CA ASN A 616 -13.86 31.90 -21.80
C ASN A 616 -12.45 32.50 -21.92
N CYS A 617 -11.44 31.67 -22.20
CA CYS A 617 -10.06 32.14 -22.38
C CYS A 617 -9.87 32.93 -23.69
N GLU A 618 -10.61 32.60 -24.76
CA GLU A 618 -10.56 33.30 -26.04
C GLU A 618 -11.30 34.66 -25.99
N ASN A 619 -12.45 34.71 -25.32
CA ASN A 619 -13.22 35.95 -25.15
C ASN A 619 -12.47 37.00 -24.31
N GLU A 620 -11.76 36.61 -23.24
CA GLU A 620 -10.94 37.54 -22.47
C GLU A 620 -9.76 38.11 -23.29
N ILE A 621 -9.19 37.35 -24.23
CA ILE A 621 -8.15 37.84 -25.15
C ILE A 621 -8.75 38.83 -26.16
N GLY A 622 -9.96 38.54 -26.67
CA GLY A 622 -10.68 39.44 -27.58
C GLY A 622 -11.04 40.76 -26.94
N GLU A 623 -11.49 40.76 -25.67
CA GLU A 623 -11.75 42.01 -24.93
C GLU A 623 -10.48 42.82 -24.63
N GLN A 624 -9.36 42.17 -24.29
CA GLN A 624 -8.08 42.86 -24.10
C GLN A 624 -7.54 43.46 -25.39
N LEU A 625 -7.75 42.81 -26.55
CA LEU A 625 -7.34 43.37 -27.86
C LEU A 625 -8.29 44.45 -28.38
N SER A 626 -9.52 44.53 -27.91
CA SER A 626 -10.50 45.55 -28.26
C SER A 626 -10.32 46.85 -27.46
N ILE A 627 -9.48 46.86 -26.43
CA ILE A 627 -9.14 48.01 -25.58
C ILE A 627 -7.87 48.73 -26.09
N PHE A 628 -7.16 48.13 -27.05
CA PHE A 628 -6.04 48.73 -27.79
C PHE A 628 -6.48 49.12 -29.22
#